data_f0ebb2d6395a99b1ad62ff926b759f93
#
_entry.id   f0ebb2d6395a99b1ad62ff926b759f93
#
_cell.length_a   1.000
_cell.length_b   1.000
_cell.length_c   1.000
_cell.angle_alpha   90.00
_cell.angle_beta   90.00
_cell.angle_gamma   90.00
#
_symmetry.space_group_name_H-M   'P 1'
#
loop_
_entity.id
_entity.type
_entity.pdbx_description
1 polymer ?
#
loop_
_entity_poly.entity_id
_entity_poly.type
_entity_poly.pdbx_seq_one_letter_code
_entity_poly.pdbx_strand_id
1 'polypeptide(L)'
;MTRPLLAALILTTALAGCGGLNPGRWLNSGGNSPTPEGMGTAKVAEDTRVLIQQVTSVEVDRTPDGAIVRAAGQAPTLGWYSPALVAQPVENGTLTLEFRVNAPKDPQPAGTPVTRTILAATALTNETLAGVNRIVVRGATNALSSR
;
A
#
# COMPACT_ATOMS: atom_id res chain seq x y z
N MET A 1 42.71 -31.36 -64.30
CA MET A 1 41.41 -32.04 -64.63
C MET A 1 40.81 -32.51 -63.35
N THR A 2 39.46 -32.39 -63.20
CA THR A 2 38.59 -32.87 -62.14
C THR A 2 38.39 -31.93 -60.90
N ARG A 3 37.27 -31.26 -60.91
CA ARG A 3 36.65 -30.53 -59.84
C ARG A 3 35.98 -31.50 -58.84
N PRO A 4 36.03 -31.28 -57.58
CA PRO A 4 34.97 -31.75 -56.67
C PRO A 4 34.08 -30.65 -56.18
N LEU A 5 32.80 -30.90 -56.27
CA LEU A 5 31.69 -30.10 -55.77
C LEU A 5 31.65 -30.14 -54.23
N LEU A 6 31.80 -28.98 -53.61
CA LEU A 6 31.57 -28.83 -52.16
C LEU A 6 30.08 -28.65 -51.97
N ALA A 7 29.44 -29.66 -51.40
CA ALA A 7 28.06 -29.59 -50.87
C ALA A 7 28.07 -28.83 -49.53
N ALA A 8 27.58 -27.63 -49.55
CA ALA A 8 27.34 -26.83 -48.34
C ALA A 8 26.06 -27.31 -47.67
N LEU A 9 26.22 -28.05 -46.55
CA LEU A 9 25.13 -28.45 -45.66
C LEU A 9 24.76 -27.28 -44.76
N ILE A 10 23.68 -26.55 -45.11
CA ILE A 10 23.13 -25.52 -44.26
C ILE A 10 22.27 -26.14 -43.17
N LEU A 11 22.81 -26.17 -41.96
CA LEU A 11 22.10 -26.60 -40.78
C LEU A 11 21.24 -25.45 -40.26
N THR A 12 19.96 -25.41 -40.60
CA THR A 12 18.98 -24.46 -40.10
C THR A 12 18.50 -24.89 -38.72
N THR A 13 19.05 -24.31 -37.67
CA THR A 13 18.54 -24.45 -36.32
C THR A 13 17.26 -23.60 -36.19
N ALA A 14 16.11 -24.25 -36.17
CA ALA A 14 14.84 -23.62 -35.82
C ALA A 14 14.83 -23.31 -34.31
N LEU A 15 15.11 -22.08 -33.94
CA LEU A 15 14.78 -21.59 -32.60
C LEU A 15 13.26 -21.42 -32.53
N ALA A 16 12.59 -22.38 -31.90
CA ALA A 16 11.20 -22.23 -31.48
C ALA A 16 11.19 -21.27 -30.29
N GLY A 17 11.17 -19.95 -30.56
CA GLY A 17 10.97 -18.91 -29.56
C GLY A 17 9.50 -18.85 -29.21
N CYS A 18 9.14 -19.30 -28.00
CA CYS A 18 7.89 -18.95 -27.35
C CYS A 18 7.86 -17.43 -27.07
N GLY A 19 7.05 -16.71 -27.78
CA GLY A 19 6.86 -15.28 -27.55
C GLY A 19 6.17 -14.69 -28.75
N GLY A 20 4.87 -14.55 -28.67
CA GLY A 20 4.04 -13.96 -29.73
C GLY A 20 4.35 -12.48 -29.99
N LEU A 21 5.53 -12.18 -30.55
CA LEU A 21 5.84 -10.90 -31.15
C LEU A 21 5.23 -10.89 -32.56
N ASN A 22 3.97 -10.56 -32.66
CA ASN A 22 3.31 -10.30 -33.94
C ASN A 22 3.54 -8.83 -34.32
N PRO A 23 4.51 -8.51 -35.19
CA PRO A 23 4.81 -7.12 -35.57
C PRO A 23 3.65 -6.44 -36.31
N GLY A 24 2.71 -7.21 -36.86
CA GLY A 24 1.51 -6.69 -37.48
C GLY A 24 0.52 -6.05 -36.53
N ARG A 25 0.60 -6.38 -35.23
CA ARG A 25 -0.27 -5.78 -34.19
C ARG A 25 0.22 -4.42 -33.72
N TRP A 26 1.51 -4.16 -33.85
CA TRP A 26 2.10 -2.90 -33.41
C TRP A 26 1.87 -1.77 -34.43
N LEU A 27 1.76 -2.11 -35.69
CA LEU A 27 1.52 -1.15 -36.77
C LEU A 27 0.04 -0.78 -36.99
N ASN A 28 -0.88 -1.51 -36.39
CA ASN A 28 -2.32 -1.26 -36.50
C ASN A 28 -2.94 -0.73 -35.17
N SER A 29 -2.13 -0.15 -34.29
CA SER A 29 -2.61 0.58 -33.09
C SER A 29 -3.06 2.00 -33.39
N GLY A 30 -3.87 2.13 -34.45
CA GLY A 30 -4.74 3.28 -34.67
C GLY A 30 -6.04 3.05 -33.91
N GLY A 31 -6.16 3.56 -32.70
CA GLY A 31 -7.44 3.83 -32.04
C GLY A 31 -8.35 2.63 -31.80
N ASN A 32 -8.06 1.86 -30.79
CA ASN A 32 -8.98 1.25 -29.82
C ASN A 32 -8.11 0.51 -28.80
N SER A 33 -7.55 1.25 -27.84
CA SER A 33 -7.22 0.62 -26.57
C SER A 33 -8.54 0.04 -26.07
N PRO A 34 -8.65 -1.28 -25.82
CA PRO A 34 -9.79 -1.75 -25.04
C PRO A 34 -9.66 -1.04 -23.69
N THR A 35 -10.51 -0.04 -23.49
CA THR A 35 -10.85 0.40 -22.16
C THR A 35 -11.13 -0.90 -21.39
N PRO A 36 -10.48 -1.20 -20.29
CA PRO A 36 -10.90 -2.33 -19.47
C PRO A 36 -12.28 -1.97 -18.93
N GLU A 37 -13.32 -2.33 -19.73
CA GLU A 37 -14.69 -2.42 -19.27
C GLU A 37 -14.71 -3.57 -18.26
N GLY A 38 -14.53 -3.21 -16.99
CA GLY A 38 -14.44 -4.17 -15.91
C GLY A 38 -13.70 -3.67 -14.68
N MET A 39 -13.23 -2.41 -14.65
CA MET A 39 -13.13 -1.73 -13.38
C MET A 39 -14.55 -1.32 -12.98
N GLY A 40 -15.37 -2.34 -12.67
CA GLY A 40 -16.44 -2.15 -11.74
C GLY A 40 -15.83 -1.37 -10.59
N THR A 41 -16.42 -0.27 -10.20
CA THR A 41 -16.07 0.47 -8.99
C THR A 41 -15.76 -0.58 -7.94
N ALA A 42 -14.46 -0.80 -7.68
CA ALA A 42 -14.06 -1.71 -6.64
C ALA A 42 -14.80 -1.17 -5.44
N LYS A 43 -15.83 -1.90 -5.00
CA LYS A 43 -16.59 -1.58 -3.79
C LYS A 43 -15.48 -1.39 -2.77
N VAL A 44 -15.23 -0.14 -2.37
CA VAL A 44 -14.23 0.17 -1.36
C VAL A 44 -14.61 -0.74 -0.21
N ALA A 45 -13.79 -1.76 0.01
CA ALA A 45 -14.07 -2.74 1.03
C ALA A 45 -14.16 -1.94 2.32
N GLU A 46 -15.33 -1.97 2.95
CA GLU A 46 -15.56 -1.28 4.21
C GLU A 46 -14.45 -1.69 5.18
N ASP A 47 -13.75 -0.72 5.72
CA ASP A 47 -12.66 -0.98 6.64
C ASP A 47 -13.21 -1.51 7.97
N THR A 48 -13.16 -2.83 8.12
CA THR A 48 -13.70 -3.55 9.30
C THR A 48 -12.78 -3.48 10.51
N ARG A 49 -11.60 -2.84 10.38
CA ARG A 49 -10.66 -2.67 11.50
C ARG A 49 -11.26 -1.76 12.56
N VAL A 50 -11.00 -2.06 13.80
CA VAL A 50 -11.41 -1.24 14.96
C VAL A 50 -10.28 -0.34 15.42
N LEU A 51 -10.59 0.68 16.21
CA LEU A 51 -9.58 1.55 16.80
C LEU A 51 -8.72 0.78 17.79
N ILE A 52 -7.38 1.02 17.76
CA ILE A 52 -6.47 0.50 18.79
C ILE A 52 -6.89 1.03 20.16
N GLN A 53 -6.68 0.24 21.21
CA GLN A 53 -7.14 0.62 22.54
C GLN A 53 -6.59 1.99 22.97
N GLN A 54 -5.28 2.19 22.87
CA GLN A 54 -4.61 3.41 23.31
C GLN A 54 -3.46 3.77 22.39
N VAL A 55 -3.33 5.03 22.00
CA VAL A 55 -2.15 5.58 21.33
C VAL A 55 -1.13 5.98 22.39
N THR A 56 0.11 5.55 22.24
CA THR A 56 1.20 5.79 23.22
C THR A 56 2.23 6.81 22.73
N SER A 57 2.45 6.93 21.42
CA SER A 57 3.31 7.97 20.84
C SER A 57 2.87 8.36 19.43
N VAL A 58 3.21 9.57 19.04
CA VAL A 58 3.03 10.11 17.69
C VAL A 58 4.27 10.92 17.32
N GLU A 59 4.84 10.60 16.17
CA GLU A 59 5.97 11.32 15.58
C GLU A 59 5.60 11.77 14.17
N VAL A 60 5.99 12.97 13.78
CA VAL A 60 5.75 13.52 12.45
C VAL A 60 7.07 14.04 11.89
N ASP A 61 7.57 13.35 10.88
CA ASP A 61 8.78 13.72 10.17
C ASP A 61 8.42 14.44 8.86
N ARG A 62 8.83 15.69 8.72
CA ARG A 62 8.65 16.47 7.50
C ARG A 62 9.58 15.97 6.40
N THR A 63 9.03 15.84 5.20
CA THR A 63 9.77 15.48 3.98
C THR A 63 9.51 16.54 2.90
N PRO A 64 10.32 16.63 1.83
CA PRO A 64 10.05 17.56 0.73
C PRO A 64 8.67 17.38 0.09
N ASP A 65 8.18 16.14 0.05
CA ASP A 65 6.92 15.77 -0.61
C ASP A 65 5.72 15.74 0.36
N GLY A 66 5.95 16.04 1.66
CA GLY A 66 4.89 16.02 2.66
C GLY A 66 5.36 15.69 4.08
N ALA A 67 4.81 14.64 4.69
CA ALA A 67 5.23 14.18 6.00
C ALA A 67 5.02 12.66 6.16
N ILE A 68 5.83 12.04 7.00
CA ILE A 68 5.64 10.67 7.46
C ILE A 68 5.16 10.75 8.91
N VAL A 69 3.99 10.18 9.17
CA VAL A 69 3.45 10.06 10.53
C VAL A 69 3.68 8.64 11.01
N ARG A 70 4.34 8.51 12.16
CA ARG A 70 4.51 7.25 12.88
C ARG A 70 3.75 7.31 14.19
N ALA A 71 3.07 6.24 14.54
CA ALA A 71 2.38 6.13 15.80
C ALA A 71 2.65 4.76 16.43
N ALA A 72 2.79 4.75 17.75
CA ALA A 72 2.74 3.54 18.54
C ALA A 72 1.42 3.49 19.29
N GLY A 73 0.88 2.31 19.43
CA GLY A 73 -0.33 2.08 20.18
C GLY A 73 -0.29 0.76 20.92
N GLN A 74 -1.11 0.64 21.95
CA GLN A 74 -1.22 -0.54 22.78
C GLN A 74 -2.55 -1.22 22.54
N ALA A 75 -2.48 -2.51 22.20
CA ALA A 75 -3.65 -3.36 22.05
C ALA A 75 -4.05 -3.97 23.41
N PRO A 76 -5.31 -4.40 23.59
CA PRO A 76 -5.75 -5.03 24.86
C PRO A 76 -5.10 -6.38 25.12
N THR A 77 -4.83 -7.14 24.06
CA THR A 77 -4.24 -8.50 24.13
C THR A 77 -3.17 -8.67 23.05
N LEU A 78 -2.54 -9.84 23.00
CA LEU A 78 -1.68 -10.25 21.89
C LEU A 78 -2.50 -10.55 20.63
N GLY A 79 -1.81 -10.74 19.49
CA GLY A 79 -2.41 -11.26 18.25
C GLY A 79 -3.17 -10.24 17.39
N TRP A 80 -3.17 -8.95 17.74
CA TRP A 80 -3.74 -7.90 16.90
C TRP A 80 -2.83 -7.65 15.68
N TYR A 81 -3.43 -7.42 14.50
CA TYR A 81 -2.69 -7.40 13.24
C TYR A 81 -3.22 -6.35 12.25
N SER A 82 -2.52 -6.17 11.14
CA SER A 82 -2.87 -5.27 10.04
C SER A 82 -3.12 -3.81 10.49
N PRO A 83 -2.16 -3.19 11.22
CA PRO A 83 -2.32 -1.81 11.66
C PRO A 83 -2.34 -0.84 10.49
N ALA A 84 -3.12 0.23 10.62
CA ALA A 84 -3.10 1.36 9.70
C ALA A 84 -3.49 2.67 10.39
N LEU A 85 -2.98 3.76 9.85
CA LEU A 85 -3.42 5.11 10.16
C LEU A 85 -4.34 5.58 9.03
N VAL A 86 -5.64 5.69 9.31
CA VAL A 86 -6.67 6.03 8.32
C VAL A 86 -7.02 7.51 8.47
N ALA A 87 -6.72 8.28 7.42
CA ALA A 87 -7.00 9.71 7.40
C ALA A 87 -8.51 9.98 7.34
N GLN A 88 -8.97 10.87 8.21
CA GLN A 88 -10.32 11.42 8.19
C GLN A 88 -10.32 12.77 7.47
N PRO A 89 -11.46 13.27 7.02
CA PRO A 89 -11.56 14.60 6.46
C PRO A 89 -10.95 15.67 7.40
N VAL A 90 -10.30 16.67 6.81
CA VAL A 90 -9.72 17.79 7.58
C VAL A 90 -10.84 18.67 8.13
N GLU A 91 -10.85 18.87 9.42
CA GLU A 91 -11.82 19.73 10.12
C GLU A 91 -11.09 20.84 10.89
N ASN A 92 -11.43 22.09 10.62
CA ASN A 92 -10.85 23.26 11.30
C ASN A 92 -9.31 23.25 11.33
N GLY A 93 -8.67 22.85 10.23
CA GLY A 93 -7.21 22.73 10.13
C GLY A 93 -6.60 21.58 10.91
N THR A 94 -7.42 20.64 11.39
CA THR A 94 -6.98 19.44 12.07
C THR A 94 -7.19 18.21 11.18
N LEU A 95 -6.13 17.47 10.92
CA LEU A 95 -6.19 16.17 10.29
C LEU A 95 -6.19 15.09 11.38
N THR A 96 -7.26 14.33 11.44
CA THR A 96 -7.36 13.18 12.36
C THR A 96 -6.99 11.89 11.63
N LEU A 97 -6.05 11.15 12.18
CA LEU A 97 -5.68 9.81 11.73
C LEU A 97 -6.24 8.81 12.74
N GLU A 98 -7.08 7.91 12.29
CA GLU A 98 -7.58 6.81 13.12
C GLU A 98 -6.57 5.67 13.11
N PHE A 99 -6.07 5.29 14.27
CA PHE A 99 -5.20 4.12 14.40
C PHE A 99 -6.06 2.87 14.48
N ARG A 100 -6.19 2.19 13.35
CA ARG A 100 -7.04 1.02 13.21
C ARG A 100 -6.23 -0.27 13.15
N VAL A 101 -6.79 -1.34 13.72
CA VAL A 101 -6.19 -2.67 13.80
C VAL A 101 -7.27 -3.75 13.69
N ASN A 102 -6.91 -4.93 13.22
CA ASN A 102 -7.78 -6.10 13.26
C ASN A 102 -7.60 -6.85 14.58
N ALA A 103 -8.72 -7.23 15.18
CA ALA A 103 -8.72 -8.09 16.34
C ALA A 103 -8.34 -9.55 15.98
N PRO A 104 -7.68 -10.30 16.88
CA PRO A 104 -7.46 -11.72 16.68
C PRO A 104 -8.79 -12.47 16.63
N LYS A 105 -8.86 -13.55 15.84
CA LYS A 105 -10.08 -14.37 15.71
C LYS A 105 -10.39 -15.11 17.00
N ASP A 106 -9.34 -15.58 17.66
CA ASP A 106 -9.46 -16.36 18.89
C ASP A 106 -8.98 -15.53 20.10
N PRO A 107 -9.54 -15.75 21.29
CA PRO A 107 -9.09 -15.11 22.51
C PRO A 107 -7.59 -15.29 22.73
N GLN A 108 -6.89 -14.20 23.02
CA GLN A 108 -5.45 -14.19 23.24
C GLN A 108 -5.12 -13.70 24.64
N PRO A 109 -3.99 -14.17 25.23
CA PRO A 109 -3.55 -13.69 26.52
C PRO A 109 -3.21 -12.19 26.48
N ALA A 110 -3.32 -11.52 27.62
CA ALA A 110 -3.01 -10.09 27.70
C ALA A 110 -1.55 -9.78 27.35
N GLY A 111 -0.62 -10.65 27.70
CA GLY A 111 0.81 -10.39 27.49
C GLY A 111 1.34 -9.21 28.32
N THR A 112 2.57 -8.80 28.03
CA THR A 112 3.15 -7.59 28.64
C THR A 112 2.84 -6.36 27.80
N PRO A 113 2.89 -5.14 28.36
CA PRO A 113 2.71 -3.91 27.57
C PRO A 113 3.62 -3.84 26.34
N VAL A 114 4.87 -4.26 26.45
CA VAL A 114 5.84 -4.24 25.36
C VAL A 114 5.43 -5.19 24.22
N THR A 115 4.97 -6.40 24.55
CA THR A 115 4.64 -7.43 23.55
C THR A 115 3.34 -7.16 22.79
N ARG A 116 2.49 -6.25 23.28
CA ARG A 116 1.25 -5.81 22.62
C ARG A 116 1.31 -4.39 22.08
N THR A 117 2.52 -3.81 22.01
CA THR A 117 2.73 -2.53 21.32
C THR A 117 2.76 -2.76 19.82
N ILE A 118 1.99 -1.98 19.11
CA ILE A 118 1.85 -2.03 17.65
C ILE A 118 2.30 -0.70 17.08
N LEU A 119 3.08 -0.76 16.00
CA LEU A 119 3.54 0.41 15.26
C LEU A 119 2.78 0.51 13.92
N ALA A 120 2.40 1.72 13.57
CA ALA A 120 1.87 2.05 12.25
C ALA A 120 2.53 3.31 11.72
N ALA A 121 2.65 3.41 10.39
CA ALA A 121 3.11 4.61 9.73
C ALA A 121 2.30 4.87 8.47
N THR A 122 2.18 6.15 8.11
CA THR A 122 1.57 6.59 6.86
C THR A 122 2.33 7.79 6.30
N ALA A 123 2.39 7.90 4.97
CA ALA A 123 2.88 9.07 4.29
C ALA A 123 1.71 9.98 3.94
N LEU A 124 1.85 11.27 4.18
CA LEU A 124 0.90 12.31 3.83
C LEU A 124 1.55 13.23 2.79
N THR A 125 0.87 13.50 1.70
CA THR A 125 1.37 14.40 0.66
C THR A 125 1.17 15.87 1.07
N ASN A 126 1.92 16.78 0.43
CA ASN A 126 1.74 18.21 0.63
C ASN A 126 0.30 18.66 0.30
N GLU A 127 -0.36 18.01 -0.65
CA GLU A 127 -1.77 18.26 -0.97
C GLU A 127 -2.69 17.90 0.21
N THR A 128 -2.49 16.73 0.82
CA THR A 128 -3.24 16.30 2.00
C THR A 128 -3.01 17.23 3.19
N LEU A 129 -1.81 17.79 3.29
CA LEU A 129 -1.43 18.70 4.38
C LEU A 129 -1.80 20.16 4.11
N ALA A 130 -2.37 20.48 2.95
CA ALA A 130 -2.80 21.84 2.64
C ALA A 130 -3.88 22.33 3.63
N GLY A 131 -3.57 23.42 4.34
CA GLY A 131 -4.46 23.95 5.39
C GLY A 131 -4.48 23.17 6.70
N VAL A 132 -3.64 22.14 6.85
CA VAL A 132 -3.51 21.39 8.10
C VAL A 132 -2.51 22.08 9.04
N ASN A 133 -2.98 22.45 10.22
CA ASN A 133 -2.18 23.08 11.28
C ASN A 133 -1.85 22.10 12.41
N ARG A 134 -2.60 21.00 12.50
CA ARG A 134 -2.46 20.00 13.55
C ARG A 134 -2.77 18.61 13.00
N ILE A 135 -1.96 17.63 13.41
CA ILE A 135 -2.21 16.21 13.16
C ILE A 135 -2.51 15.55 14.50
N VAL A 136 -3.59 14.80 14.55
CA VAL A 136 -4.05 14.06 15.72
C VAL A 136 -4.17 12.59 15.36
N VAL A 137 -3.62 11.71 16.18
CA VAL A 137 -3.83 10.26 16.05
C VAL A 137 -4.78 9.81 17.14
N ARG A 138 -5.89 9.20 16.74
CA ARG A 138 -6.98 8.77 17.62
C ARG A 138 -6.97 7.25 17.81
N GLY A 139 -6.99 6.83 19.07
CA GLY A 139 -7.34 5.48 19.53
C GLY A 139 -8.75 5.43 20.11
N ALA A 140 -9.10 4.29 20.70
CA ALA A 140 -10.42 4.10 21.31
C ALA A 140 -10.60 4.90 22.62
N THR A 141 -9.53 5.00 23.43
CA THR A 141 -9.60 5.64 24.76
C THR A 141 -8.92 7.01 24.82
N ASN A 142 -8.09 7.35 23.84
CA ASN A 142 -7.35 8.62 23.82
C ASN A 142 -7.06 9.12 22.41
N ALA A 143 -6.53 10.34 22.35
CA ALA A 143 -5.95 10.89 21.14
C ALA A 143 -4.67 11.66 21.51
N LEU A 144 -3.64 11.55 20.68
CA LEU A 144 -2.39 12.28 20.82
C LEU A 144 -2.17 13.18 19.60
N SER A 145 -1.66 14.38 19.83
CA SER A 145 -1.29 15.30 18.76
C SER A 145 0.23 15.45 18.69
N SER A 146 0.77 15.47 17.47
CA SER A 146 2.11 16.00 17.24
C SER A 146 2.02 17.52 17.11
N ARG A 147 2.99 18.20 17.71
CA ARG A 147 3.23 19.63 17.54
C ARG A 147 4.28 19.88 16.48
#